data_99b03ef09201b8abcd98f43ab429a7b7
#
_entry.id   99b03ef09201b8abcd98f43ab429a7b7
#
_cell.length_a   1.000
_cell.length_b   1.000
_cell.length_c   1.000
_cell.angle_alpha   90.00
_cell.angle_beta   90.00
_cell.angle_gamma   90.00
#
_symmetry.space_group_name_H-M   'P 1'
#
loop_
_entity.id
_entity.type
_entity.pdbx_description
1 polymer ?
#
loop_
_entity_poly.entity_id
_entity_poly.type
_entity_poly.pdbx_seq_one_letter_code
_entity_poly.pdbx_strand_id
1 'polypeptide(L)'
;MTLFIDGCVREQSRTRELAQAVLDTLGTSVQTVSVNSDWPAPLSRESLALRDELLHRGDLDHPLLRFARQFAAADEIVMAAPYWDLLFPAAVRAYFEAVTVSGITFRYDEHGIPHGLCRAKHFTFVTTAGGPIIGNFGFAYAEALCRGFYGIETVRCISAEGLDIVGADVPAILAEAKKGIVSAGK
;
A
#
# COMPACT_ATOMS: atom_id res chain seq x y z
N MET A 1 11.59 10.33 -3.41
CA MET A 1 11.03 10.06 -2.06
C MET A 1 10.19 8.80 -2.10
N THR A 2 10.43 7.87 -1.19
CA THR A 2 9.60 6.67 -1.01
C THR A 2 8.47 6.94 -0.04
N LEU A 3 7.23 6.57 -0.39
CA LEU A 3 6.10 6.52 0.52
C LEU A 3 6.01 5.13 1.13
N PHE A 4 6.17 5.04 2.45
CA PHE A 4 5.96 3.82 3.22
C PHE A 4 4.57 3.83 3.86
N ILE A 5 3.74 2.87 3.49
CA ILE A 5 2.37 2.69 3.99
C ILE A 5 2.39 1.51 4.96
N ASP A 6 2.40 1.82 6.25
CA ASP A 6 2.45 0.82 7.32
C ASP A 6 1.05 0.47 7.83
N GLY A 7 0.45 -0.56 7.26
CA GLY A 7 -0.83 -1.14 7.67
C GLY A 7 -0.74 -2.13 8.82
N CYS A 8 0.42 -2.22 9.51
CA CYS A 8 0.66 -3.19 10.57
C CYS A 8 0.17 -2.66 11.91
N VAL A 9 -0.95 -3.19 12.40
CA VAL A 9 -1.58 -2.78 13.67
C VAL A 9 -0.73 -3.16 14.89
N ARG A 10 -0.05 -4.33 14.86
CA ARG A 10 0.76 -4.80 15.98
C ARG A 10 2.06 -4.00 16.09
N GLU A 11 2.49 -3.68 17.32
CA GLU A 11 3.78 -3.04 17.58
C GLU A 11 4.94 -3.88 17.03
N GLN A 12 4.98 -5.16 17.42
CA GLN A 12 5.95 -6.13 16.90
C GLN A 12 5.35 -6.84 15.69
N SER A 13 5.59 -6.30 14.50
CA SER A 13 5.06 -6.84 13.26
C SER A 13 6.19 -7.41 12.39
N ARG A 14 6.11 -8.71 12.10
CA ARG A 14 7.01 -9.40 11.15
C ARG A 14 6.86 -8.83 9.74
N THR A 15 5.66 -8.38 9.37
CA THR A 15 5.42 -7.72 8.08
C THR A 15 6.17 -6.39 8.00
N ARG A 16 6.14 -5.59 9.07
CA ARG A 16 6.90 -4.34 9.14
C ARG A 16 8.41 -4.59 9.11
N GLU A 17 8.89 -5.63 9.80
CA GLU A 17 10.29 -6.03 9.77
C GLU A 17 10.75 -6.39 8.34
N LEU A 18 9.93 -7.14 7.61
CA LEU A 18 10.24 -7.51 6.22
C LEU A 18 10.18 -6.29 5.30
N ALA A 19 9.23 -5.36 5.52
CA ALA A 19 9.15 -4.11 4.76
C ALA A 19 10.34 -3.18 5.03
N GLN A 20 10.84 -3.13 6.28
CA GLN A 20 12.04 -2.37 6.60
C GLN A 20 13.24 -2.84 5.77
N ALA A 21 13.40 -4.16 5.60
CA ALA A 21 14.46 -4.68 4.75
C ALA A 21 14.33 -4.24 3.27
N VAL A 22 13.10 -4.03 2.77
CA VAL A 22 12.89 -3.41 1.44
C VAL A 22 13.34 -1.96 1.44
N LEU A 23 12.89 -1.17 2.43
CA LEU A 23 13.21 0.26 2.53
C LEU A 23 14.73 0.50 2.62
N ASP A 24 15.45 -0.36 3.34
CA ASP A 24 16.90 -0.28 3.50
C ASP A 24 17.65 -0.44 2.18
N THR A 25 17.05 -1.07 1.16
CA THR A 25 17.67 -1.24 -0.17
C THR A 25 17.44 -0.04 -1.09
N LEU A 26 16.48 0.84 -0.79
CA LEU A 26 16.07 1.90 -1.72
C LEU A 26 16.97 3.16 -1.66
N GLY A 27 17.63 3.41 -0.54
CA GLY A 27 18.57 4.55 -0.40
C GLY A 27 17.95 5.93 -0.58
N THR A 28 16.62 6.07 -0.46
CA THR A 28 15.88 7.31 -0.64
C THR A 28 15.27 7.79 0.68
N SER A 29 14.90 9.08 0.75
CA SER A 29 14.13 9.58 1.89
C SER A 29 12.77 8.89 1.96
N VAL A 30 12.36 8.49 3.17
CA VAL A 30 11.11 7.78 3.43
C VAL A 30 10.13 8.69 4.16
N GLN A 31 8.92 8.82 3.60
CA GLN A 31 7.77 9.38 4.30
C GLN A 31 6.87 8.23 4.73
N THR A 32 6.53 8.16 6.02
CA THR A 32 5.70 7.08 6.56
C THR A 32 4.29 7.55 6.86
N VAL A 33 3.30 6.73 6.47
CA VAL A 33 1.91 6.79 6.91
C VAL A 33 1.62 5.50 7.67
N SER A 34 1.29 5.59 8.96
CA SER A 34 1.10 4.40 9.80
C SER A 34 -0.32 4.32 10.34
N VAL A 35 -0.90 3.10 10.30
CA VAL A 35 -2.22 2.79 10.87
C VAL A 35 -2.31 3.11 12.36
N ASN A 36 -1.18 3.13 13.05
CA ASN A 36 -1.10 3.40 14.49
C ASN A 36 -0.98 4.90 14.84
N SER A 37 -0.90 5.81 13.87
CA SER A 37 -0.73 7.25 14.14
C SER A 37 -1.57 8.14 13.24
N ASP A 38 -1.31 8.14 11.95
CA ASP A 38 -1.95 9.02 10.99
C ASP A 38 -2.57 8.18 9.86
N TRP A 39 -3.88 7.93 9.96
CA TRP A 39 -4.58 7.04 9.06
C TRP A 39 -5.95 7.58 8.68
N PRO A 40 -6.41 7.40 7.45
CA PRO A 40 -7.73 7.85 7.07
C PRO A 40 -8.82 6.98 7.70
N ALA A 41 -9.88 7.63 8.18
CA ALA A 41 -11.10 6.92 8.53
C ALA A 41 -11.80 6.38 7.26
N PRO A 42 -12.59 5.31 7.39
CA PRO A 42 -13.49 4.89 6.32
C PRO A 42 -14.41 6.03 5.87
N LEU A 43 -14.72 6.07 4.58
CA LEU A 43 -15.60 7.12 4.04
C LEU A 43 -16.99 7.05 4.67
N SER A 44 -17.44 8.19 5.19
CA SER A 44 -18.84 8.43 5.59
C SER A 44 -19.55 9.22 4.50
N ARG A 45 -20.89 9.35 4.65
CA ARG A 45 -21.67 10.22 3.77
C ARG A 45 -21.14 11.66 3.77
N GLU A 46 -20.82 12.18 4.95
CA GLU A 46 -20.34 13.54 5.16
C GLU A 46 -18.96 13.76 4.56
N SER A 47 -18.01 12.84 4.80
CA SER A 47 -16.66 12.92 4.23
C SER A 47 -16.66 12.74 2.72
N LEU A 48 -17.55 11.91 2.18
CA LEU A 48 -17.72 11.76 0.74
C LEU A 48 -18.26 13.02 0.10
N ALA A 49 -19.33 13.61 0.68
CA ALA A 49 -19.92 14.87 0.18
C ALA A 49 -18.90 16.02 0.22
N LEU A 50 -18.14 16.13 1.32
CA LEU A 50 -17.07 17.13 1.42
C LEU A 50 -15.99 16.92 0.36
N ARG A 51 -15.56 15.66 0.15
CA ARG A 51 -14.59 15.35 -0.89
C ARG A 51 -15.06 15.80 -2.28
N ASP A 52 -16.31 15.50 -2.62
CA ASP A 52 -16.89 15.86 -3.91
C ASP A 52 -16.98 17.40 -4.07
N GLU A 53 -17.34 18.13 -3.02
CA GLU A 53 -17.34 19.60 -3.01
C GLU A 53 -15.93 20.18 -3.23
N LEU A 54 -14.92 19.65 -2.52
CA LEU A 54 -13.53 20.08 -2.65
C LEU A 54 -13.01 19.88 -4.07
N LEU A 55 -13.29 18.72 -4.66
CA LEU A 55 -12.89 18.40 -6.03
C LEU A 55 -13.59 19.34 -7.04
N HIS A 56 -14.88 19.60 -6.84
CA HIS A 56 -15.63 20.52 -7.71
C HIS A 56 -15.07 21.95 -7.66
N ARG A 57 -14.63 22.41 -6.49
CA ARG A 57 -14.04 23.74 -6.28
C ARG A 57 -12.57 23.82 -6.65
N GLY A 58 -11.92 22.69 -6.94
CA GLY A 58 -10.48 22.63 -7.17
C GLY A 58 -9.62 22.89 -5.92
N ASP A 59 -10.19 22.76 -4.72
CA ASP A 59 -9.46 22.90 -3.44
C ASP A 59 -8.76 21.59 -3.10
N LEU A 60 -7.70 21.30 -3.86
CA LEU A 60 -6.95 20.06 -3.72
C LEU A 60 -6.02 20.04 -2.50
N ASP A 61 -5.77 21.20 -1.86
CA ASP A 61 -4.85 21.30 -0.72
C ASP A 61 -5.51 20.96 0.63
N HIS A 62 -6.82 20.79 0.64
CA HIS A 62 -7.55 20.45 1.85
C HIS A 62 -7.00 19.17 2.53
N PRO A 63 -6.91 19.13 3.89
CA PRO A 63 -6.36 18.00 4.63
C PRO A 63 -7.02 16.64 4.34
N LEU A 64 -8.30 16.61 3.99
CA LEU A 64 -9.01 15.38 3.61
C LEU A 64 -8.37 14.68 2.40
N LEU A 65 -7.76 15.43 1.49
CA LEU A 65 -7.14 14.91 0.25
C LEU A 65 -5.64 14.63 0.40
N ARG A 66 -5.06 14.83 1.59
CA ARG A 66 -3.61 14.71 1.81
C ARG A 66 -3.04 13.33 1.44
N PHE A 67 -3.74 12.24 1.76
CA PHE A 67 -3.27 10.88 1.46
C PHE A 67 -3.22 10.62 -0.04
N ALA A 68 -4.24 11.08 -0.79
CA ALA A 68 -4.24 10.98 -2.25
C ALA A 68 -3.09 11.77 -2.88
N ARG A 69 -2.82 13.00 -2.39
CA ARG A 69 -1.69 13.82 -2.86
C ARG A 69 -0.34 13.18 -2.53
N GLN A 70 -0.16 12.68 -1.30
CA GLN A 70 1.07 11.99 -0.89
C GLN A 70 1.33 10.77 -1.78
N PHE A 71 0.30 9.97 -2.01
CA PHE A 71 0.38 8.79 -2.85
C PHE A 71 0.73 9.14 -4.31
N ALA A 72 0.05 10.15 -4.89
CA ALA A 72 0.30 10.59 -6.25
C ALA A 72 1.71 11.20 -6.46
N ALA A 73 2.26 11.87 -5.43
CA ALA A 73 3.55 12.55 -5.49
C ALA A 73 4.76 11.66 -5.17
N ALA A 74 4.56 10.45 -4.66
CA ALA A 74 5.65 9.52 -4.34
C ALA A 74 6.37 9.05 -5.60
N ASP A 75 7.71 8.85 -5.51
CA ASP A 75 8.51 8.26 -6.60
C ASP A 75 8.47 6.73 -6.57
N GLU A 76 8.32 6.17 -5.38
CA GLU A 76 8.21 4.75 -5.10
C GLU A 76 7.29 4.52 -3.92
N ILE A 77 6.57 3.40 -3.91
CA ILE A 77 5.62 3.07 -2.84
C ILE A 77 5.93 1.68 -2.29
N VAL A 78 6.06 1.59 -0.97
CA VAL A 78 6.16 0.33 -0.23
C VAL A 78 4.97 0.24 0.72
N MET A 79 4.20 -0.83 0.64
CA MET A 79 3.06 -1.07 1.53
C MET A 79 3.29 -2.34 2.34
N ALA A 80 3.29 -2.22 3.66
CA ALA A 80 3.27 -3.34 4.59
C ALA A 80 1.83 -3.62 5.03
N ALA A 81 1.29 -4.77 4.65
CA ALA A 81 -0.08 -5.18 4.98
C ALA A 81 -0.10 -6.66 5.39
N PRO A 82 -0.31 -6.97 6.70
CA PRO A 82 -0.40 -8.35 7.16
C PRO A 82 -1.53 -9.11 6.47
N TYR A 83 -1.31 -10.42 6.24
CA TYR A 83 -2.35 -11.28 5.67
C TYR A 83 -3.36 -11.66 6.75
N TRP A 84 -4.56 -11.09 6.67
CA TRP A 84 -5.68 -11.34 7.55
C TRP A 84 -6.91 -11.72 6.74
N ASP A 85 -7.54 -12.84 7.09
CA ASP A 85 -8.82 -13.27 6.52
C ASP A 85 -8.83 -13.29 4.98
N LEU A 86 -7.77 -13.86 4.38
CA LEU A 86 -7.51 -13.94 2.94
C LEU A 86 -7.17 -12.59 2.26
N LEU A 87 -7.14 -11.50 3.01
CA LEU A 87 -6.95 -10.14 2.51
C LEU A 87 -5.87 -9.41 3.32
N PHE A 88 -6.15 -8.25 3.79
CA PHE A 88 -5.38 -7.38 4.68
C PHE A 88 -6.34 -6.72 5.69
N PRO A 89 -5.85 -6.08 6.77
CA PRO A 89 -6.69 -5.40 7.75
C PRO A 89 -7.66 -4.41 7.10
N ALA A 90 -8.89 -4.28 7.62
CA ALA A 90 -9.91 -3.37 7.09
C ALA A 90 -9.42 -1.91 7.01
N ALA A 91 -8.52 -1.50 7.92
CA ALA A 91 -7.88 -0.19 7.87
C ALA A 91 -7.15 0.05 6.53
N VAL A 92 -6.47 -0.96 5.97
CA VAL A 92 -5.77 -0.84 4.68
C VAL A 92 -6.77 -0.60 3.55
N ARG A 93 -7.98 -1.19 3.64
CA ARG A 93 -9.04 -0.90 2.67
C ARG A 93 -9.49 0.58 2.73
N ALA A 94 -9.63 1.12 3.95
CA ALA A 94 -9.95 2.55 4.13
C ALA A 94 -8.86 3.46 3.54
N TYR A 95 -7.59 3.08 3.65
CA TYR A 95 -6.50 3.79 3.00
C TYR A 95 -6.65 3.82 1.48
N PHE A 96 -6.92 2.68 0.85
CA PHE A 96 -7.17 2.64 -0.60
C PHE A 96 -8.38 3.50 -1.01
N GLU A 97 -9.45 3.55 -0.21
CA GLU A 97 -10.58 4.46 -0.45
C GLU A 97 -10.17 5.93 -0.40
N ALA A 98 -9.32 6.29 0.56
CA ALA A 98 -8.84 7.65 0.73
C ALA A 98 -7.89 8.11 -0.39
N VAL A 99 -7.12 7.18 -0.98
CA VAL A 99 -6.16 7.53 -2.05
C VAL A 99 -6.75 7.40 -3.45
N THR A 100 -7.83 6.61 -3.64
CA THR A 100 -8.47 6.44 -4.96
C THR A 100 -9.38 7.64 -5.23
N VAL A 101 -8.79 8.73 -5.73
CA VAL A 101 -9.48 10.01 -5.94
C VAL A 101 -9.29 10.47 -7.38
N SER A 102 -10.42 10.61 -8.09
CA SER A 102 -10.42 11.15 -9.46
C SER A 102 -9.93 12.60 -9.48
N GLY A 103 -9.05 12.91 -10.42
CA GLY A 103 -8.37 14.20 -10.52
C GLY A 103 -7.08 14.32 -9.71
N ILE A 104 -6.74 13.32 -8.85
CA ILE A 104 -5.50 13.32 -8.06
C ILE A 104 -4.64 12.10 -8.37
N THR A 105 -5.17 10.88 -8.18
CA THR A 105 -4.41 9.63 -8.42
C THR A 105 -4.71 9.00 -9.76
N PHE A 106 -5.85 9.32 -10.34
CA PHE A 106 -6.27 8.91 -11.67
C PHE A 106 -7.29 9.89 -12.24
N ARG A 107 -7.65 9.73 -13.52
CA ARG A 107 -8.78 10.40 -14.17
C ARG A 107 -9.44 9.48 -15.18
N TYR A 108 -10.69 9.68 -15.46
CA TYR A 108 -11.35 9.03 -16.60
C TYR A 108 -11.19 9.86 -17.88
N ASP A 109 -11.08 9.18 -19.00
CA ASP A 109 -11.22 9.81 -20.31
C ASP A 109 -12.70 9.88 -20.75
N GLU A 110 -12.93 10.36 -21.98
CA GLU A 110 -14.27 10.48 -22.58
C GLU A 110 -14.98 9.14 -22.80
N HIS A 111 -14.26 8.02 -22.77
CA HIS A 111 -14.78 6.67 -22.90
C HIS A 111 -14.95 5.97 -21.56
N GLY A 112 -14.68 6.66 -20.44
CA GLY A 112 -14.75 6.10 -19.09
C GLY A 112 -13.57 5.20 -18.73
N ILE A 113 -12.46 5.26 -19.48
CA ILE A 113 -11.25 4.49 -19.22
C ILE A 113 -10.39 5.26 -18.20
N PRO A 114 -9.95 4.61 -17.09
CA PRO A 114 -9.09 5.26 -16.11
C PRO A 114 -7.66 5.42 -16.64
N HIS A 115 -7.09 6.59 -16.39
CA HIS A 115 -5.69 6.93 -16.66
C HIS A 115 -5.02 7.35 -15.37
N GLY A 116 -3.90 6.71 -15.02
CA GLY A 116 -3.16 6.99 -13.80
C GLY A 116 -2.46 8.35 -13.83
N LEU A 117 -2.44 9.00 -12.68
CA LEU A 117 -1.78 10.29 -12.45
C LEU A 117 -0.65 10.19 -11.43
N CYS A 118 -0.40 8.99 -10.89
CA CYS A 118 0.66 8.79 -9.91
C CYS A 118 2.04 8.83 -10.56
N ARG A 119 2.99 9.39 -9.84
CA ARG A 119 4.38 9.55 -10.28
C ARG A 119 5.19 8.26 -10.14
N ALA A 120 4.87 7.47 -9.10
CA ALA A 120 5.53 6.20 -8.83
C ALA A 120 5.46 5.26 -10.02
N LYS A 121 6.57 4.57 -10.30
CA LYS A 121 6.65 3.50 -11.30
C LYS A 121 6.70 2.12 -10.66
N HIS A 122 7.01 2.06 -9.37
CA HIS A 122 7.18 0.83 -8.61
C HIS A 122 6.28 0.84 -7.37
N PHE A 123 5.60 -0.28 -7.15
CA PHE A 123 4.83 -0.55 -5.94
C PHE A 123 5.25 -1.91 -5.38
N THR A 124 5.74 -1.93 -4.15
CA THR A 124 6.11 -3.17 -3.46
C THR A 124 5.10 -3.45 -2.34
N PHE A 125 4.36 -4.53 -2.49
CA PHE A 125 3.45 -5.05 -1.46
C PHE A 125 4.21 -6.06 -0.60
N VAL A 126 4.24 -5.84 0.72
CA VAL A 126 4.90 -6.73 1.67
C VAL A 126 3.84 -7.32 2.59
N THR A 127 3.80 -8.64 2.68
CA THR A 127 2.83 -9.34 3.52
C THR A 127 3.43 -10.51 4.25
N THR A 128 2.89 -10.87 5.41
CA THR A 128 3.26 -12.08 6.12
C THR A 128 2.02 -12.79 6.66
N ALA A 129 2.05 -14.13 6.67
CA ALA A 129 0.97 -14.96 7.14
C ALA A 129 1.45 -15.97 8.20
N GLY A 130 0.61 -16.24 9.18
CA GLY A 130 0.86 -17.27 10.19
C GLY A 130 0.83 -18.70 9.63
N GLY A 131 -0.11 -18.98 8.74
CA GLY A 131 -0.23 -20.22 7.95
C GLY A 131 0.15 -20.01 6.48
N PRO A 132 -0.27 -20.93 5.58
CA PRO A 132 -0.10 -20.75 4.14
C PRO A 132 -1.01 -19.62 3.61
N ILE A 133 -0.53 -18.91 2.60
CA ILE A 133 -1.33 -17.91 1.88
C ILE A 133 -2.23 -18.63 0.87
N ILE A 134 -3.52 -18.70 1.19
CA ILE A 134 -4.54 -19.31 0.35
C ILE A 134 -5.20 -18.21 -0.49
N GLY A 135 -4.71 -18.01 -1.72
CA GLY A 135 -5.17 -16.90 -2.55
C GLY A 135 -4.71 -15.53 -2.01
N ASN A 136 -3.82 -14.88 -2.71
CA ASN A 136 -3.30 -13.58 -2.28
C ASN A 136 -4.20 -12.45 -2.78
N PHE A 137 -5.45 -12.40 -2.28
CA PHE A 137 -6.44 -11.41 -2.71
C PHE A 137 -6.04 -9.98 -2.33
N GLY A 138 -5.28 -9.81 -1.25
CA GLY A 138 -4.77 -8.50 -0.86
C GLY A 138 -3.78 -7.94 -1.87
N PHE A 139 -2.84 -8.76 -2.32
CA PHE A 139 -1.91 -8.36 -3.37
C PHE A 139 -2.64 -8.16 -4.71
N ALA A 140 -3.49 -9.11 -5.13
CA ALA A 140 -4.24 -9.01 -6.38
C ALA A 140 -5.11 -7.75 -6.44
N TYR A 141 -5.73 -7.37 -5.31
CA TYR A 141 -6.48 -6.12 -5.19
C TYR A 141 -5.59 -4.89 -5.36
N ALA A 142 -4.45 -4.83 -4.66
CA ALA A 142 -3.50 -3.73 -4.76
C ALA A 142 -2.92 -3.63 -6.19
N GLU A 143 -2.55 -4.75 -6.80
CA GLU A 143 -2.04 -4.81 -8.18
C GLU A 143 -3.08 -4.29 -9.19
N ALA A 144 -4.34 -4.71 -9.05
CA ALA A 144 -5.41 -4.26 -9.93
C ALA A 144 -5.61 -2.73 -9.85
N LEU A 145 -5.56 -2.14 -8.66
CA LEU A 145 -5.62 -0.69 -8.50
C LEU A 145 -4.39 0.01 -9.06
N CYS A 146 -3.19 -0.50 -8.77
CA CYS A 146 -1.95 0.09 -9.25
C CYS A 146 -1.91 0.16 -10.77
N ARG A 147 -2.19 -0.95 -11.45
CA ARG A 147 -2.16 -1.03 -12.92
C ARG A 147 -3.37 -0.38 -13.56
N GLY A 148 -4.58 -0.62 -13.01
CA GLY A 148 -5.83 -0.19 -13.63
C GLY A 148 -6.18 1.26 -13.38
N PHE A 149 -5.76 1.83 -12.23
CA PHE A 149 -6.13 3.19 -11.86
C PHE A 149 -4.94 4.13 -11.71
N TYR A 150 -3.85 3.71 -11.04
CA TYR A 150 -2.79 4.64 -10.65
C TYR A 150 -1.69 4.82 -11.71
N GLY A 151 -1.64 3.95 -12.72
CA GLY A 151 -0.60 3.98 -13.76
C GLY A 151 0.76 3.49 -13.28
N ILE A 152 0.77 2.62 -12.25
CA ILE A 152 1.98 2.01 -11.70
C ILE A 152 2.16 0.64 -12.35
N GLU A 153 3.15 0.51 -13.22
CA GLU A 153 3.33 -0.67 -14.07
C GLU A 153 4.07 -1.81 -13.36
N THR A 154 5.08 -1.47 -12.55
CA THR A 154 5.88 -2.47 -11.85
C THR A 154 5.31 -2.68 -10.45
N VAL A 155 4.59 -3.78 -10.29
CA VAL A 155 3.95 -4.17 -9.02
C VAL A 155 4.50 -5.53 -8.61
N ARG A 156 5.07 -5.64 -7.41
CA ARG A 156 5.65 -6.87 -6.88
C ARG A 156 5.14 -7.17 -5.48
N CYS A 157 5.12 -8.45 -5.13
CA CYS A 157 4.82 -8.94 -3.79
C CYS A 157 6.05 -9.59 -3.17
N ILE A 158 6.32 -9.25 -1.91
CA ILE A 158 7.27 -9.93 -1.04
C ILE A 158 6.49 -10.52 0.11
N SER A 159 6.56 -11.84 0.27
CA SER A 159 5.78 -12.54 1.28
C SER A 159 6.64 -13.51 2.10
N ALA A 160 6.20 -13.74 3.34
CA ALA A 160 6.65 -14.84 4.18
C ALA A 160 5.43 -15.51 4.82
N GLU A 161 5.37 -16.82 4.79
CA GLU A 161 4.23 -17.58 5.27
C GLU A 161 4.65 -18.71 6.21
N GLY A 162 3.70 -19.30 6.94
CA GLY A 162 3.97 -20.36 7.89
C GLY A 162 4.58 -19.89 9.23
N LEU A 163 4.49 -18.60 9.55
CA LEU A 163 5.18 -17.99 10.68
C LEU A 163 4.61 -18.35 12.07
N ASP A 164 3.39 -18.92 12.13
CA ASP A 164 2.75 -19.37 13.37
C ASP A 164 2.58 -20.90 13.40
N ILE A 165 3.18 -21.63 12.45
CA ILE A 165 3.18 -23.10 12.48
C ILE A 165 4.07 -23.55 13.64
N VAL A 166 3.58 -24.53 14.40
CA VAL A 166 4.34 -25.10 15.53
C VAL A 166 5.67 -25.67 15.05
N GLY A 167 6.76 -25.22 15.65
CA GLY A 167 8.12 -25.62 15.28
C GLY A 167 8.73 -24.87 14.11
N ALA A 168 8.05 -23.86 13.56
CA ALA A 168 8.60 -23.02 12.48
C ALA A 168 9.85 -22.24 12.95
N ASP A 169 10.90 -22.28 12.16
CA ASP A 169 12.07 -21.40 12.32
C ASP A 169 11.77 -20.02 11.69
N VAL A 170 11.07 -19.19 12.45
CA VAL A 170 10.65 -17.85 11.99
C VAL A 170 11.83 -16.99 11.51
N PRO A 171 12.98 -16.92 12.22
CA PRO A 171 14.16 -16.23 11.73
C PRO A 171 14.64 -16.73 10.36
N ALA A 172 14.69 -18.05 10.14
CA ALA A 172 15.11 -18.61 8.87
C ALA A 172 14.12 -18.28 7.73
N ILE A 173 12.81 -18.36 7.99
CA ILE A 173 11.77 -18.02 7.01
C ILE A 173 11.88 -16.54 6.59
N LEU A 174 12.02 -15.63 7.55
CA LEU A 174 12.19 -14.20 7.26
C LEU A 174 13.52 -13.92 6.54
N ALA A 175 14.61 -14.60 6.91
CA ALA A 175 15.89 -14.45 6.23
C ALA A 175 15.81 -14.91 4.76
N GLU A 176 15.07 -15.98 4.46
CA GLU A 176 14.85 -16.43 3.08
C GLU A 176 14.03 -15.42 2.28
N ALA A 177 12.93 -14.89 2.85
CA ALA A 177 12.14 -13.86 2.20
C ALA A 177 12.96 -12.59 1.91
N LYS A 178 13.88 -12.21 2.80
CA LYS A 178 14.80 -11.07 2.62
C LYS A 178 15.79 -11.27 1.47
N LYS A 179 16.23 -12.51 1.17
CA LYS A 179 17.10 -12.78 0.00
C LYS A 179 16.41 -12.40 -1.32
N GLY A 180 15.12 -12.63 -1.43
CA GLY A 180 14.32 -12.24 -2.61
C GLY A 180 14.32 -10.73 -2.88
N ILE A 181 14.56 -9.89 -1.86
CA ILE A 181 14.61 -8.43 -2.00
C ILE A 181 15.82 -8.00 -2.83
N VAL A 182 16.98 -8.58 -2.56
CA VAL A 182 18.26 -8.21 -3.20
C VAL A 182 18.33 -8.61 -4.67
N SER A 183 17.68 -9.72 -5.05
CA SER A 183 17.68 -10.22 -6.42
C SER A 183 16.77 -9.44 -7.38
N ALA A 184 15.82 -8.68 -6.87
CA ALA A 184 14.85 -7.91 -7.66
C ALA A 184 15.30 -6.47 -7.97
N GLY A 185 16.47 -6.05 -7.50
CA GLY A 185 17.03 -4.71 -7.68
C GLY A 185 18.14 -4.62 -8.75
N LYS A 186 18.29 -5.64 -9.61
CA LYS A 186 19.26 -5.63 -10.74
C LYS A 186 18.56 -5.59 -12.08
#